data_ad0c55376a5cecc91c9fa07e7dc20bf4
#
_entry.id   ad0c55376a5cecc91c9fa07e7dc20bf4
#
_cell.length_a   1.000
_cell.length_b   1.000
_cell.length_c   1.000
_cell.angle_alpha   90.00
_cell.angle_beta   90.00
_cell.angle_gamma   90.00
#
_symmetry.space_group_name_H-M   'P 1'
#
loop_
_entity.id
_entity.type
_entity.pdbx_description
1 polymer ?
#
loop_
_entity_poly.entity_id
_entity_poly.type
_entity_poly.pdbx_seq_one_letter_code
_entity_poly.pdbx_strand_id
1 'polypeptide(L)'
;MAAENSNDFRATFACHFFFTVNNKVDILLGLQWGDEGKGKLVDVLTPRYDIIARFQGGPNAGHTLEFEGTKHVLHTIPSGIFHTHVTNLVGNGVVIDPVVFAKELDALKAKNVPVRERLLISRKAHVIIPTHRLLDRASEASKGEAKIGSTLKGIGPSYMDKTGRNGLRIGDVMASDFKSRYEALKQKHLHLLKGFESYFTLDRAELDAMEVEFMAGVEEIRALTIVDSEHFINQALKAGKKILAEGAQGSMLDIDFGTYPFVTSSNTVAAGACTGLGIAPNKVGEVIGIFKAYTTRVGSGPFPTELNDEVGENMRKVGNEFGSTTGRARRCGWIDMPAMRYACMINGVTQLIMMKADVLSQFDTIQVCTHYRTGEGMVEDLPFDIDAQKVSPVYESLPGWNVDLTGMRKSQDLPAALNDYIVYLEKALEIPITVVSVGPDRSQTILRSKEHAAVAQ
;
A
#
# COMPACT_ATOMS: atom_id res chain seq x y z
N MET A 1 64.01 24.40 -43.21
CA MET A 1 63.33 23.34 -43.98
C MET A 1 62.79 22.42 -42.93
N ALA A 2 61.57 22.64 -42.70
CA ALA A 2 60.40 21.98 -43.13
C ALA A 2 60.01 20.82 -42.22
N ALA A 3 58.86 20.95 -41.88
CA ALA A 3 57.61 20.18 -41.82
C ALA A 3 57.34 19.69 -40.39
N GLU A 4 56.43 20.31 -39.65
CA GLU A 4 55.01 20.04 -39.58
C GLU A 4 54.65 18.56 -39.47
N ASN A 5 54.22 18.16 -38.32
CA ASN A 5 53.19 17.16 -38.22
C ASN A 5 52.31 17.43 -37.01
N SER A 6 51.24 18.13 -37.27
CA SER A 6 50.08 18.25 -36.40
C SER A 6 49.33 16.92 -36.40
N ASN A 7 49.47 16.12 -35.37
CA ASN A 7 48.60 14.98 -35.16
C ASN A 7 47.34 15.38 -34.42
N ASP A 8 46.35 15.40 -35.23
CA ASP A 8 44.91 15.56 -34.99
C ASP A 8 44.38 14.57 -33.91
N PHE A 9 44.32 14.99 -32.66
CA PHE A 9 43.61 14.28 -31.59
C PHE A 9 42.11 14.54 -31.73
N ARG A 10 41.53 14.16 -32.85
CA ARG A 10 40.08 13.93 -32.89
C ARG A 10 39.79 12.54 -32.38
N ALA A 11 39.76 12.43 -31.04
CA ALA A 11 39.12 11.31 -30.41
C ALA A 11 37.64 11.32 -30.82
N THR A 12 37.31 10.38 -31.69
CA THR A 12 35.95 10.04 -32.07
C THR A 12 35.21 9.61 -30.82
N PHE A 13 34.52 10.55 -30.17
CA PHE A 13 33.46 10.21 -29.24
C PHE A 13 32.38 9.49 -30.06
N ALA A 14 32.51 8.19 -30.19
CA ALA A 14 31.39 7.34 -30.56
C ALA A 14 30.31 7.52 -29.51
N CYS A 15 29.35 8.38 -29.83
CA CYS A 15 28.10 8.52 -29.06
C CYS A 15 27.40 7.17 -29.14
N HIS A 16 27.74 6.26 -28.23
CA HIS A 16 26.91 5.12 -27.96
C HIS A 16 25.60 5.68 -27.41
N PHE A 17 24.64 5.88 -28.29
CA PHE A 17 23.24 5.90 -27.91
C PHE A 17 22.97 4.55 -27.25
N PHE A 18 23.22 4.47 -25.95
CA PHE A 18 22.60 3.46 -25.15
C PHE A 18 21.10 3.73 -25.27
N PHE A 19 20.41 2.91 -26.03
CA PHE A 19 18.99 2.72 -25.84
C PHE A 19 18.86 2.33 -24.37
N THR A 20 18.50 3.28 -23.53
CA THR A 20 18.20 3.01 -22.13
C THR A 20 16.93 2.19 -22.13
N VAL A 21 17.09 0.87 -22.15
CA VAL A 21 16.05 -0.04 -21.67
C VAL A 21 15.63 0.54 -20.35
N ASN A 22 14.34 0.78 -20.16
CA ASN A 22 13.82 1.44 -18.97
C ASN A 22 13.98 0.48 -17.77
N ASN A 23 15.21 0.39 -17.24
CA ASN A 23 15.63 -0.50 -16.15
C ASN A 23 15.17 0.09 -14.81
N LYS A 24 13.88 0.35 -14.68
CA LYS A 24 13.27 1.00 -13.52
C LYS A 24 12.10 0.19 -12.99
N VAL A 25 11.81 0.35 -11.72
CA VAL A 25 10.67 -0.23 -11.02
C VAL A 25 9.61 0.84 -10.86
N ASP A 26 8.43 0.63 -11.39
CA ASP A 26 7.29 1.49 -11.13
C ASP A 26 6.70 1.14 -9.76
N ILE A 27 6.24 2.15 -9.02
CA ILE A 27 5.71 1.98 -7.66
C ILE A 27 4.25 2.40 -7.66
N LEU A 28 3.38 1.54 -7.12
CA LEU A 28 1.97 1.85 -6.92
C LEU A 28 1.68 1.87 -5.42
N LEU A 29 1.18 3.01 -4.90
CA LEU A 29 0.94 3.22 -3.48
C LEU A 29 -0.32 4.04 -3.21
N GLY A 30 -0.87 3.92 -1.99
CA GLY A 30 -1.99 4.74 -1.53
C GLY A 30 -1.51 6.07 -0.98
N LEU A 31 -2.25 7.14 -1.27
CA LEU A 31 -1.90 8.51 -0.83
C LEU A 31 -2.61 8.94 0.46
N GLN A 32 -3.69 8.26 0.84
CA GLN A 32 -4.52 8.60 1.98
C GLN A 32 -4.22 7.66 3.18
N TRP A 33 -5.23 7.29 3.96
CA TRP A 33 -5.11 6.40 5.14
C TRP A 33 -5.39 4.93 4.82
N GLY A 34 -5.04 4.47 3.64
CA GLY A 34 -5.26 3.09 3.21
C GLY A 34 -6.65 2.85 2.62
N ASP A 35 -6.88 1.61 2.19
CA ASP A 35 -8.15 1.16 1.58
C ASP A 35 -8.57 1.93 0.30
N GLU A 36 -7.61 2.54 -0.41
CA GLU A 36 -7.87 3.28 -1.65
C GLU A 36 -8.26 2.37 -2.83
N GLY A 37 -8.11 1.04 -2.71
CA GLY A 37 -8.44 0.09 -3.77
C GLY A 37 -7.24 -0.34 -4.61
N LYS A 38 -6.04 -0.35 -4.01
CA LYS A 38 -4.77 -0.72 -4.66
C LYS A 38 -4.83 -2.07 -5.38
N GLY A 39 -5.39 -3.11 -4.75
CA GLY A 39 -5.46 -4.45 -5.33
C GLY A 39 -6.13 -4.47 -6.71
N LYS A 40 -7.30 -3.80 -6.86
CA LYS A 40 -7.97 -3.67 -8.16
C LYS A 40 -7.06 -3.07 -9.22
N LEU A 41 -6.34 -1.99 -8.88
CA LEU A 41 -5.49 -1.29 -9.84
C LEU A 41 -4.23 -2.07 -10.19
N VAL A 42 -3.62 -2.76 -9.23
CA VAL A 42 -2.50 -3.69 -9.52
C VAL A 42 -2.98 -4.75 -10.50
N ASP A 43 -4.12 -5.38 -10.26
CA ASP A 43 -4.71 -6.37 -11.14
C ASP A 43 -4.96 -5.82 -12.57
N VAL A 44 -5.55 -4.63 -12.70
CA VAL A 44 -5.79 -3.95 -13.99
C VAL A 44 -4.48 -3.62 -14.72
N LEU A 45 -3.42 -3.24 -14.00
CA LEU A 45 -2.13 -2.86 -14.59
C LEU A 45 -1.22 -4.06 -14.84
N THR A 46 -1.43 -5.18 -14.17
CA THR A 46 -0.60 -6.40 -14.25
C THR A 46 -0.28 -6.84 -15.68
N PRO A 47 -1.19 -6.77 -16.68
CA PRO A 47 -0.86 -7.16 -18.06
C PRO A 47 0.31 -6.38 -18.71
N ARG A 48 0.73 -5.26 -18.12
CA ARG A 48 1.84 -4.42 -18.62
C ARG A 48 3.19 -4.77 -17.99
N TYR A 49 3.21 -5.69 -17.00
CA TYR A 49 4.39 -6.01 -16.19
C TYR A 49 4.74 -7.50 -16.27
N ASP A 50 6.00 -7.82 -16.03
CA ASP A 50 6.51 -9.19 -15.92
C ASP A 50 6.55 -9.66 -14.45
N ILE A 51 6.69 -8.71 -13.50
CA ILE A 51 6.84 -9.01 -12.08
C ILE A 51 5.98 -8.03 -11.28
N ILE A 52 5.18 -8.56 -10.34
CA ILE A 52 4.50 -7.78 -9.30
C ILE A 52 5.15 -8.11 -7.96
N ALA A 53 5.63 -7.08 -7.25
CA ALA A 53 6.42 -7.26 -6.03
C ALA A 53 5.86 -6.47 -4.85
N ARG A 54 5.39 -7.15 -3.79
CA ARG A 54 5.00 -6.51 -2.53
C ARG A 54 6.24 -6.08 -1.78
N PHE A 55 6.34 -4.80 -1.40
CA PHE A 55 7.56 -4.30 -0.79
C PHE A 55 7.47 -4.06 0.73
N GLN A 56 6.27 -3.98 1.32
CA GLN A 56 6.09 -3.75 2.76
C GLN A 56 4.72 -4.22 3.25
N GLY A 57 4.46 -4.07 4.57
CA GLY A 57 3.22 -4.49 5.21
C GLY A 57 3.21 -5.98 5.52
N GLY A 58 2.04 -6.54 5.66
CA GLY A 58 1.85 -7.95 6.01
C GLY A 58 0.37 -8.32 5.98
N PRO A 59 -0.07 -9.27 6.82
CA PRO A 59 -1.44 -9.76 6.84
C PRO A 59 -2.50 -8.73 7.28
N ASN A 60 -2.10 -7.54 7.70
CA ASN A 60 -3.01 -6.41 7.97
C ASN A 60 -3.57 -5.77 6.69
N ALA A 61 -2.95 -5.97 5.53
CA ALA A 61 -3.51 -5.55 4.25
C ALA A 61 -4.72 -6.41 3.86
N GLY A 62 -5.64 -5.83 3.08
CA GLY A 62 -6.77 -6.53 2.47
C GLY A 62 -6.98 -5.99 1.06
N HIS A 63 -6.33 -6.59 0.06
CA HIS A 63 -6.42 -6.21 -1.33
C HIS A 63 -7.56 -6.99 -1.99
N THR A 64 -8.70 -6.34 -2.13
CA THR A 64 -9.87 -6.95 -2.78
C THR A 64 -9.76 -6.84 -4.28
N LEU A 65 -9.95 -7.96 -4.96
CA LEU A 65 -10.07 -8.07 -6.41
C LEU A 65 -11.48 -8.53 -6.76
N GLU A 66 -12.10 -7.87 -7.74
CA GLU A 66 -13.42 -8.25 -8.26
C GLU A 66 -13.34 -8.35 -9.78
N PHE A 67 -13.56 -9.55 -10.31
CA PHE A 67 -13.51 -9.87 -11.73
C PHE A 67 -14.37 -11.09 -12.04
N GLU A 68 -15.10 -11.06 -13.15
CA GLU A 68 -15.92 -12.18 -13.66
C GLU A 68 -16.84 -12.77 -12.58
N GLY A 69 -17.46 -11.91 -11.76
CA GLY A 69 -18.35 -12.31 -10.66
C GLY A 69 -17.62 -12.94 -9.47
N THR A 70 -16.30 -13.00 -9.49
CA THR A 70 -15.47 -13.50 -8.37
C THR A 70 -14.98 -12.35 -7.53
N LYS A 71 -15.17 -12.47 -6.21
CA LYS A 71 -14.53 -11.60 -5.22
C LYS A 71 -13.46 -12.38 -4.45
N HIS A 72 -12.25 -11.84 -4.38
CA HIS A 72 -11.15 -12.44 -3.64
C HIS A 72 -10.37 -11.38 -2.87
N VAL A 73 -9.94 -11.70 -1.65
CA VAL A 73 -9.15 -10.81 -0.80
C VAL A 73 -7.78 -11.41 -0.58
N LEU A 74 -6.74 -10.68 -0.98
CA LEU A 74 -5.34 -11.03 -0.74
C LEU A 74 -4.79 -10.19 0.44
N HIS A 75 -3.97 -10.80 1.26
CA HIS A 75 -3.34 -10.15 2.42
C HIS A 75 -1.86 -9.90 2.20
N THR A 76 -1.11 -10.95 1.88
CA THR A 76 0.36 -10.91 1.74
C THR A 76 0.80 -11.18 0.31
N ILE A 77 0.09 -12.06 -0.39
CA ILE A 77 0.39 -12.44 -1.78
C ILE A 77 0.11 -11.24 -2.71
N PRO A 78 1.01 -10.94 -3.68
CA PRO A 78 0.81 -9.86 -4.64
C PRO A 78 -0.46 -10.02 -5.50
N SER A 79 -1.09 -8.90 -5.85
CA SER A 79 -2.38 -8.87 -6.57
C SER A 79 -2.28 -9.34 -8.02
N GLY A 80 -1.08 -9.54 -8.57
CA GLY A 80 -0.85 -10.10 -9.90
C GLY A 80 -1.03 -11.62 -10.00
N ILE A 81 -1.28 -12.33 -8.88
CA ILE A 81 -1.24 -13.79 -8.81
C ILE A 81 -2.23 -14.51 -9.75
N PHE A 82 -3.33 -13.86 -10.10
CA PHE A 82 -4.33 -14.40 -11.02
C PHE A 82 -3.92 -14.35 -12.51
N HIS A 83 -2.87 -13.59 -12.84
CA HIS A 83 -2.36 -13.49 -14.22
C HIS A 83 -1.28 -14.54 -14.48
N THR A 84 -1.43 -15.29 -15.60
CA THR A 84 -0.63 -16.48 -15.88
C THR A 84 0.81 -16.19 -16.30
N HIS A 85 1.08 -15.01 -16.84
CA HIS A 85 2.38 -14.62 -17.41
C HIS A 85 3.31 -13.92 -16.41
N VAL A 86 2.82 -13.65 -15.18
CA VAL A 86 3.50 -12.77 -14.22
C VAL A 86 4.12 -13.56 -13.08
N THR A 87 5.34 -13.21 -12.71
CA THR A 87 5.98 -13.65 -11.48
C THR A 87 5.56 -12.72 -10.33
N ASN A 88 5.19 -13.30 -9.19
CA ASN A 88 4.80 -12.56 -7.99
C ASN A 88 5.88 -12.71 -6.93
N LEU A 89 6.32 -11.60 -6.34
CA LEU A 89 7.37 -11.60 -5.33
C LEU A 89 6.89 -10.98 -4.02
N VAL A 90 7.04 -11.72 -2.92
CA VAL A 90 6.95 -11.15 -1.57
C VAL A 90 8.34 -10.67 -1.17
N GLY A 91 8.53 -9.35 -1.11
CA GLY A 91 9.82 -8.70 -0.87
C GLY A 91 10.26 -8.77 0.60
N ASN A 92 11.51 -8.37 0.85
CA ASN A 92 12.11 -8.44 2.19
C ASN A 92 11.52 -7.44 3.20
N GLY A 93 10.84 -6.40 2.73
CA GLY A 93 10.16 -5.45 3.63
C GLY A 93 8.85 -5.97 4.21
N VAL A 94 8.31 -7.07 3.68
CA VAL A 94 7.06 -7.68 4.15
C VAL A 94 7.30 -8.50 5.41
N VAL A 95 6.30 -8.52 6.32
CA VAL A 95 6.25 -9.46 7.46
C VAL A 95 5.17 -10.51 7.18
N ILE A 96 5.51 -11.78 7.30
CA ILE A 96 4.68 -12.92 6.89
C ILE A 96 4.18 -13.66 8.13
N ASP A 97 2.87 -13.77 8.27
CA ASP A 97 2.23 -14.69 9.22
C ASP A 97 2.00 -16.03 8.51
N PRO A 98 2.70 -17.12 8.88
CA PRO A 98 2.58 -18.41 8.21
C PRO A 98 1.17 -18.98 8.19
N VAL A 99 0.37 -18.72 9.24
CA VAL A 99 -1.02 -19.22 9.33
C VAL A 99 -1.92 -18.50 8.33
N VAL A 100 -1.82 -17.16 8.27
CA VAL A 100 -2.61 -16.38 7.31
C VAL A 100 -2.17 -16.69 5.89
N PHE A 101 -0.86 -16.83 5.67
CA PHE A 101 -0.28 -17.12 4.37
C PHE A 101 -0.71 -18.49 3.83
N ALA A 102 -0.71 -19.53 4.67
CA ALA A 102 -1.21 -20.85 4.31
C ALA A 102 -2.70 -20.81 3.89
N LYS A 103 -3.53 -20.06 4.63
CA LYS A 103 -4.95 -19.86 4.26
C LYS A 103 -5.11 -19.14 2.91
N GLU A 104 -4.25 -18.18 2.59
CA GLU A 104 -4.24 -17.52 1.26
C GLU A 104 -3.88 -18.53 0.15
N LEU A 105 -2.85 -19.37 0.38
CA LEU A 105 -2.44 -20.43 -0.56
C LEU A 105 -3.58 -21.42 -0.82
N ASP A 106 -4.27 -21.88 0.22
CA ASP A 106 -5.39 -22.81 0.09
C ASP A 106 -6.56 -22.18 -0.68
N ALA A 107 -6.87 -20.93 -0.40
CA ALA A 107 -7.94 -20.21 -1.12
C ALA A 107 -7.62 -20.02 -2.61
N LEU A 108 -6.36 -19.79 -2.97
CA LEU A 108 -5.91 -19.69 -4.37
C LEU A 108 -5.88 -21.07 -5.04
N LYS A 109 -5.43 -22.11 -4.32
CA LYS A 109 -5.43 -23.49 -4.80
C LYS A 109 -6.86 -23.99 -5.10
N ALA A 110 -7.82 -23.64 -4.25
CA ALA A 110 -9.23 -23.95 -4.47
C ALA A 110 -9.82 -23.30 -5.75
N LYS A 111 -9.15 -22.25 -6.26
CA LYS A 111 -9.47 -21.58 -7.55
C LYS A 111 -8.57 -22.05 -8.70
N ASN A 112 -7.84 -23.14 -8.54
CA ASN A 112 -6.92 -23.71 -9.52
C ASN A 112 -5.80 -22.73 -9.95
N VAL A 113 -5.39 -21.79 -9.10
CA VAL A 113 -4.26 -20.91 -9.37
C VAL A 113 -2.95 -21.67 -9.07
N PRO A 114 -2.03 -21.84 -10.01
CA PRO A 114 -0.76 -22.54 -9.81
C PRO A 114 0.25 -21.65 -9.06
N VAL A 115 -0.02 -21.41 -7.78
CA VAL A 115 0.71 -20.44 -6.95
C VAL A 115 2.20 -20.78 -6.86
N ARG A 116 2.54 -22.07 -6.67
CA ARG A 116 3.94 -22.51 -6.47
C ARG A 116 4.87 -22.19 -7.63
N GLU A 117 4.33 -22.10 -8.85
CA GLU A 117 5.08 -21.81 -10.06
C GLU A 117 5.34 -20.31 -10.26
N ARG A 118 4.53 -19.47 -9.59
CA ARG A 118 4.47 -18.02 -9.85
C ARG A 118 4.79 -17.15 -8.64
N LEU A 119 4.91 -17.75 -7.46
CA LEU A 119 5.15 -17.03 -6.22
C LEU A 119 6.56 -17.28 -5.71
N LEU A 120 7.30 -16.19 -5.54
CA LEU A 120 8.62 -16.16 -4.93
C LEU A 120 8.56 -15.43 -3.60
N ILE A 121 9.31 -15.89 -2.62
CA ILE A 121 9.40 -15.26 -1.32
C ILE A 121 10.84 -14.87 -1.03
N SER A 122 11.04 -13.64 -0.58
CA SER A 122 12.36 -13.18 -0.14
C SER A 122 12.85 -13.97 1.07
N ARG A 123 14.06 -14.49 0.97
CA ARG A 123 14.78 -15.10 2.10
C ARG A 123 14.88 -14.17 3.31
N LYS A 124 14.89 -12.84 3.07
CA LYS A 124 15.06 -11.80 4.11
C LYS A 124 13.74 -11.26 4.67
N ALA A 125 12.57 -11.67 4.15
CA ALA A 125 11.28 -11.31 4.74
C ALA A 125 11.18 -11.86 6.17
N HIS A 126 10.55 -11.09 7.07
CA HIS A 126 10.43 -11.46 8.48
C HIS A 126 9.18 -12.29 8.74
N VAL A 127 9.24 -13.12 9.79
CA VAL A 127 8.17 -14.03 10.18
C VAL A 127 7.46 -13.49 11.41
N ILE A 128 6.14 -13.42 11.36
CA ILE A 128 5.29 -13.18 12.52
C ILE A 128 5.09 -14.52 13.23
N ILE A 129 5.57 -14.63 14.47
CA ILE A 129 5.34 -15.82 15.31
C ILE A 129 4.14 -15.59 16.23
N PRO A 130 3.53 -16.64 16.81
CA PRO A 130 2.34 -16.54 17.66
C PRO A 130 2.46 -15.49 18.77
N THR A 131 3.61 -15.41 19.42
CA THR A 131 3.85 -14.47 20.51
C THR A 131 3.88 -13.00 20.07
N HIS A 132 4.16 -12.67 18.81
CA HIS A 132 3.97 -11.32 18.28
C HIS A 132 2.50 -10.88 18.36
N ARG A 133 1.56 -11.78 18.06
CA ARG A 133 0.11 -11.48 18.15
C ARG A 133 -0.33 -11.27 19.60
N LEU A 134 0.26 -12.05 20.54
CA LEU A 134 -0.01 -11.85 21.97
C LEU A 134 0.55 -10.52 22.48
N LEU A 135 1.76 -10.13 22.08
CA LEU A 135 2.35 -8.82 22.41
C LEU A 135 1.52 -7.67 21.85
N ASP A 136 1.02 -7.80 20.61
CA ASP A 136 0.15 -6.78 19.99
C ASP A 136 -1.15 -6.61 20.80
N ARG A 137 -1.81 -7.72 21.19
CA ARG A 137 -3.01 -7.69 22.06
C ARG A 137 -2.72 -7.08 23.43
N ALA A 138 -1.62 -7.48 24.07
CA ALA A 138 -1.25 -6.98 25.39
C ALA A 138 -0.92 -5.48 25.36
N SER A 139 -0.17 -5.03 24.35
CA SER A 139 0.15 -3.62 24.14
C SER A 139 -1.08 -2.76 23.90
N GLU A 140 -2.02 -3.21 23.03
CA GLU A 140 -3.27 -2.48 22.79
C GLU A 140 -4.14 -2.45 24.05
N ALA A 141 -4.22 -3.55 24.81
CA ALA A 141 -4.98 -3.59 26.05
C ALA A 141 -4.43 -2.61 27.11
N SER A 142 -3.11 -2.46 27.19
CA SER A 142 -2.45 -1.57 28.16
C SER A 142 -2.68 -0.08 27.90
N LYS A 143 -3.05 0.31 26.68
CA LYS A 143 -3.25 1.72 26.28
C LYS A 143 -4.62 2.28 26.71
N GLY A 144 -5.58 1.45 27.11
CA GLY A 144 -6.91 1.90 27.52
C GLY A 144 -7.61 2.71 26.41
N GLU A 145 -7.94 3.98 26.70
CA GLU A 145 -8.57 4.89 25.73
C GLU A 145 -7.62 5.36 24.62
N ALA A 146 -6.30 5.37 24.88
CA ALA A 146 -5.28 5.76 23.92
C ALA A 146 -4.92 4.66 22.89
N LYS A 147 -5.82 3.69 22.69
CA LYS A 147 -5.62 2.60 21.69
C LYS A 147 -5.38 3.18 20.30
N ILE A 148 -4.38 2.64 19.62
CA ILE A 148 -4.10 2.96 18.21
C ILE A 148 -5.17 2.36 17.28
N GLY A 149 -5.79 1.26 17.72
CA GLY A 149 -6.73 0.49 16.89
C GLY A 149 -6.03 -0.53 16.00
N SER A 150 -4.98 -1.17 16.51
CA SER A 150 -4.26 -2.24 15.84
C SER A 150 -5.20 -3.33 15.30
N THR A 151 -4.77 -4.00 14.25
CA THR A 151 -5.45 -5.19 13.70
C THR A 151 -5.21 -6.45 14.53
N LEU A 152 -4.41 -6.37 15.58
CA LEU A 152 -4.01 -7.47 16.49
C LEU A 152 -3.36 -8.66 15.77
N LYS A 153 -2.69 -8.39 14.65
CA LYS A 153 -2.01 -9.40 13.82
C LYS A 153 -0.50 -9.50 14.06
N GLY A 154 0.01 -8.81 15.09
CA GLY A 154 1.42 -8.87 15.47
C GLY A 154 2.35 -8.07 14.55
N ILE A 155 1.82 -7.13 13.77
CA ILE A 155 2.59 -6.33 12.81
C ILE A 155 3.63 -5.47 13.54
N GLY A 156 3.18 -4.65 14.51
CA GLY A 156 4.05 -3.77 15.29
C GLY A 156 5.18 -4.54 15.97
N PRO A 157 4.89 -5.54 16.81
CA PRO A 157 5.93 -6.34 17.48
C PRO A 157 6.90 -7.02 16.51
N SER A 158 6.44 -7.48 15.33
CA SER A 158 7.34 -8.07 14.32
C SER A 158 8.31 -7.04 13.71
N TYR A 159 7.85 -5.82 13.43
CA TYR A 159 8.74 -4.73 12.98
C TYR A 159 9.66 -4.23 14.10
N MET A 160 9.21 -4.23 15.36
CA MET A 160 10.07 -3.96 16.52
C MET A 160 11.24 -4.95 16.58
N ASP A 161 10.97 -6.24 16.42
CA ASP A 161 12.02 -7.26 16.41
C ASP A 161 12.93 -7.17 15.18
N LYS A 162 12.38 -6.82 14.02
CA LYS A 162 13.19 -6.54 12.82
C LYS A 162 14.19 -5.42 13.09
N THR A 163 13.76 -4.29 13.61
CA THR A 163 14.62 -3.14 13.92
C THR A 163 15.52 -3.42 15.11
N GLY A 164 15.04 -4.14 16.11
CA GLY A 164 15.79 -4.63 17.27
C GLY A 164 16.78 -5.75 16.96
N ARG A 165 16.80 -6.27 15.72
CA ARG A 165 17.70 -7.36 15.25
C ARG A 165 17.49 -8.69 15.98
N ASN A 166 16.25 -8.99 16.37
CA ASN A 166 15.88 -10.21 17.08
C ASN A 166 14.96 -11.12 16.23
N GLY A 167 14.32 -10.55 15.19
CA GLY A 167 13.28 -11.25 14.42
C GLY A 167 13.82 -12.41 13.60
N LEU A 168 12.96 -13.39 13.37
CA LEU A 168 13.20 -14.50 12.46
C LEU A 168 12.89 -14.09 11.02
N ARG A 169 13.67 -14.60 10.08
CA ARG A 169 13.49 -14.41 8.64
C ARG A 169 13.05 -15.72 7.98
N ILE A 170 12.52 -15.63 6.78
CA ILE A 170 12.19 -16.83 5.97
C ILE A 170 13.42 -17.72 5.76
N GLY A 171 14.61 -17.15 5.61
CA GLY A 171 15.86 -17.92 5.54
C GLY A 171 16.14 -18.74 6.80
N ASP A 172 15.77 -18.24 7.97
CA ASP A 172 15.93 -18.97 9.24
C ASP A 172 14.93 -20.15 9.34
N VAL A 173 13.74 -20.00 8.77
CA VAL A 173 12.73 -21.08 8.67
C VAL A 173 13.28 -22.28 7.90
N MET A 174 14.17 -22.06 6.94
CA MET A 174 14.83 -23.11 6.14
C MET A 174 16.03 -23.75 6.84
N ALA A 175 16.51 -23.18 7.95
CA ALA A 175 17.70 -23.65 8.65
C ALA A 175 17.40 -24.84 9.57
N SER A 176 18.38 -25.70 9.77
CA SER A 176 18.27 -26.90 10.64
C SER A 176 18.07 -26.54 12.13
N ASP A 177 18.54 -25.36 12.55
CA ASP A 177 18.42 -24.83 13.91
C ASP A 177 17.18 -23.94 14.13
N PHE A 178 16.24 -23.90 13.17
CA PHE A 178 15.04 -23.06 13.23
C PHE A 178 14.28 -23.21 14.56
N LYS A 179 14.06 -24.45 15.01
CA LYS A 179 13.32 -24.72 16.25
C LYS A 179 13.97 -24.07 17.48
N SER A 180 15.29 -24.11 17.55
CA SER A 180 16.04 -23.47 18.64
C SER A 180 15.94 -21.94 18.60
N ARG A 181 16.05 -21.34 17.41
CA ARG A 181 15.90 -19.89 17.23
C ARG A 181 14.47 -19.43 17.53
N TYR A 182 13.48 -20.20 17.10
CA TYR A 182 12.07 -19.95 17.39
C TYR A 182 11.83 -19.92 18.91
N GLU A 183 12.29 -20.95 19.61
CA GLU A 183 12.11 -21.05 21.07
C GLU A 183 12.79 -19.90 21.81
N ALA A 184 14.00 -19.52 21.41
CA ALA A 184 14.71 -18.39 22.01
C ALA A 184 13.92 -17.07 21.87
N LEU A 185 13.37 -16.81 20.69
CA LEU A 185 12.53 -15.62 20.46
C LEU A 185 11.22 -15.69 21.26
N LYS A 186 10.57 -16.84 21.27
CA LYS A 186 9.36 -17.08 22.08
C LYS A 186 9.60 -16.79 23.55
N GLN A 187 10.69 -17.30 24.14
CA GLN A 187 11.02 -17.07 25.55
C GLN A 187 11.26 -15.58 25.84
N LYS A 188 11.94 -14.85 24.96
CA LYS A 188 12.06 -13.40 25.05
C LYS A 188 10.69 -12.72 25.11
N HIS A 189 9.76 -13.10 24.22
CA HIS A 189 8.41 -12.51 24.19
C HIS A 189 7.60 -12.85 25.43
N LEU A 190 7.69 -14.10 25.92
CA LEU A 190 7.04 -14.50 27.16
C LEU A 190 7.56 -13.71 28.36
N HIS A 191 8.86 -13.34 28.36
CA HIS A 191 9.41 -12.45 29.37
C HIS A 191 8.85 -11.04 29.25
N LEU A 192 8.74 -10.49 28.04
CA LEU A 192 8.16 -9.16 27.80
C LEU A 192 6.66 -9.09 28.19
N LEU A 193 5.91 -10.17 27.94
CA LEU A 193 4.48 -10.26 28.32
C LEU A 193 4.24 -10.11 29.82
N LYS A 194 5.22 -10.46 30.68
CA LYS A 194 5.12 -10.25 32.13
C LYS A 194 4.92 -8.77 32.49
N GLY A 195 5.48 -7.85 31.69
CA GLY A 195 5.27 -6.41 31.88
C GLY A 195 3.82 -5.94 31.64
N PHE A 196 2.98 -6.80 31.04
CA PHE A 196 1.57 -6.52 30.74
C PHE A 196 0.58 -7.30 31.62
N GLU A 197 1.01 -8.01 32.67
CA GLU A 197 0.16 -8.89 33.48
C GLU A 197 -1.07 -8.21 34.07
N SER A 198 -1.01 -6.89 34.31
CA SER A 198 -2.15 -6.07 34.79
C SER A 198 -3.23 -5.85 33.73
N TYR A 199 -2.93 -6.07 32.45
CA TYR A 199 -3.80 -5.76 31.32
C TYR A 199 -4.09 -6.96 30.43
N PHE A 200 -3.30 -7.99 30.52
CA PHE A 200 -3.35 -9.16 29.65
C PHE A 200 -2.98 -10.44 30.39
N THR A 201 -3.84 -11.42 30.34
CA THR A 201 -3.59 -12.76 30.89
C THR A 201 -3.20 -13.71 29.76
N LEU A 202 -2.04 -14.34 29.88
CA LEU A 202 -1.58 -15.34 28.93
C LEU A 202 -2.35 -16.65 29.12
N ASP A 203 -3.11 -17.04 28.11
CA ASP A 203 -3.68 -18.37 27.99
C ASP A 203 -2.64 -19.31 27.33
N ARG A 204 -2.16 -20.30 28.10
CA ARG A 204 -1.18 -21.27 27.62
C ARG A 204 -1.77 -22.22 26.59
N ALA A 205 -3.02 -22.65 26.76
CA ALA A 205 -3.68 -23.55 25.84
C ALA A 205 -3.91 -22.86 24.47
N GLU A 206 -4.28 -21.56 24.50
CA GLU A 206 -4.38 -20.76 23.28
C GLU A 206 -3.01 -20.66 22.57
N LEU A 207 -1.92 -20.38 23.31
CA LEU A 207 -0.59 -20.28 22.73
C LEU A 207 -0.17 -21.60 22.08
N ASP A 208 -0.38 -22.73 22.77
CA ASP A 208 -0.02 -24.06 22.26
C ASP A 208 -0.79 -24.38 20.97
N ALA A 209 -2.09 -24.05 20.91
CA ALA A 209 -2.89 -24.20 19.70
C ALA A 209 -2.38 -23.31 18.55
N MET A 210 -2.04 -22.04 18.83
CA MET A 210 -1.46 -21.13 17.84
C MET A 210 -0.11 -21.64 17.31
N GLU A 211 0.71 -22.28 18.15
CA GLU A 211 2.00 -22.86 17.74
C GLU A 211 1.81 -24.04 16.79
N VAL A 212 0.81 -24.89 17.01
CA VAL A 212 0.49 -26.00 16.10
C VAL A 212 0.12 -25.45 14.70
N GLU A 213 -0.79 -24.46 14.64
CA GLU A 213 -1.15 -23.84 13.37
C GLU A 213 0.05 -23.15 12.70
N PHE A 214 0.87 -22.47 13.50
CA PHE A 214 2.06 -21.78 13.02
C PHE A 214 3.05 -22.76 12.38
N MET A 215 3.35 -23.88 13.03
CA MET A 215 4.26 -24.88 12.49
C MET A 215 3.72 -25.53 11.21
N ALA A 216 2.41 -25.77 11.12
CA ALA A 216 1.78 -26.21 9.88
C ALA A 216 1.96 -25.19 8.74
N GLY A 217 1.74 -23.90 9.03
CA GLY A 217 1.97 -22.81 8.06
C GLY A 217 3.43 -22.67 7.64
N VAL A 218 4.38 -22.95 8.53
CA VAL A 218 5.82 -23.00 8.23
C VAL A 218 6.13 -24.08 7.18
N GLU A 219 5.52 -25.27 7.28
CA GLU A 219 5.72 -26.34 6.28
C GLU A 219 5.20 -25.93 4.89
N GLU A 220 4.06 -25.20 4.82
CA GLU A 220 3.57 -24.68 3.54
C GLU A 220 4.56 -23.66 2.92
N ILE A 221 5.18 -22.80 3.74
CA ILE A 221 6.22 -21.86 3.27
C ILE A 221 7.47 -22.61 2.77
N ARG A 222 7.89 -23.65 3.46
CA ARG A 222 9.05 -24.49 3.06
C ARG A 222 8.88 -25.11 1.68
N ALA A 223 7.65 -25.35 1.25
CA ALA A 223 7.32 -25.94 -0.03
C ALA A 223 7.33 -24.91 -1.20
N LEU A 224 7.60 -23.62 -0.93
CA LEU A 224 7.63 -22.55 -1.92
C LEU A 224 9.05 -22.21 -2.36
N THR A 225 9.17 -21.44 -3.45
CA THR A 225 10.46 -20.97 -3.96
C THR A 225 10.96 -19.77 -3.16
N ILE A 226 12.05 -19.96 -2.43
CA ILE A 226 12.70 -18.91 -1.63
C ILE A 226 13.90 -18.37 -2.39
N VAL A 227 13.96 -17.03 -2.54
CA VAL A 227 14.99 -16.34 -3.32
C VAL A 227 15.69 -15.22 -2.54
N ASP A 228 16.89 -14.86 -2.98
CA ASP A 228 17.55 -13.61 -2.60
C ASP A 228 16.97 -12.48 -3.46
N SER A 229 15.88 -11.86 -2.95
CA SER A 229 14.99 -11.01 -3.73
C SER A 229 15.68 -9.80 -4.36
N GLU A 230 16.67 -9.21 -3.67
CA GLU A 230 17.47 -8.09 -4.18
C GLU A 230 18.30 -8.50 -5.41
N HIS A 231 18.84 -9.70 -5.43
CA HIS A 231 19.54 -10.22 -6.61
C HIS A 231 18.56 -10.52 -7.74
N PHE A 232 17.44 -11.18 -7.43
CA PHE A 232 16.41 -11.51 -8.40
C PHE A 232 15.85 -10.24 -9.11
N ILE A 233 15.44 -9.23 -8.34
CA ILE A 233 14.89 -7.98 -8.89
C ILE A 233 15.94 -7.24 -9.75
N ASN A 234 17.18 -7.09 -9.29
CA ASN A 234 18.20 -6.37 -10.02
C ASN A 234 18.66 -7.13 -11.29
N GLN A 235 18.64 -8.46 -11.28
CA GLN A 235 18.88 -9.26 -12.48
C GLN A 235 17.73 -9.13 -13.48
N ALA A 236 16.48 -9.17 -13.01
CA ALA A 236 15.30 -8.97 -13.85
C ALA A 236 15.30 -7.58 -14.52
N LEU A 237 15.66 -6.51 -13.78
CA LEU A 237 15.85 -5.17 -14.35
C LEU A 237 16.91 -5.15 -15.44
N LYS A 238 18.08 -5.79 -15.21
CA LYS A 238 19.14 -5.89 -16.23
C LYS A 238 18.67 -6.65 -17.47
N ALA A 239 17.77 -7.61 -17.31
CA ALA A 239 17.15 -8.36 -18.40
C ALA A 239 16.00 -7.61 -19.09
N GLY A 240 15.75 -6.34 -18.74
CA GLY A 240 14.70 -5.51 -19.33
C GLY A 240 13.28 -5.85 -18.88
N LYS A 241 13.11 -6.60 -17.79
CA LYS A 241 11.82 -6.95 -17.25
C LYS A 241 11.13 -5.72 -16.63
N LYS A 242 9.82 -5.60 -16.86
CA LYS A 242 8.97 -4.56 -16.30
C LYS A 242 8.48 -5.02 -14.93
N ILE A 243 8.70 -4.19 -13.90
CA ILE A 243 8.42 -4.52 -12.52
C ILE A 243 7.50 -3.46 -11.92
N LEU A 244 6.41 -3.90 -11.29
CA LEU A 244 5.54 -3.07 -10.47
C LEU A 244 5.72 -3.42 -9.00
N ALA A 245 6.14 -2.44 -8.20
CA ALA A 245 6.18 -2.54 -6.74
C ALA A 245 4.80 -2.17 -6.18
N GLU A 246 4.16 -3.14 -5.53
CA GLU A 246 2.84 -3.00 -4.91
C GLU A 246 2.95 -2.61 -3.45
N GLY A 247 2.47 -1.41 -3.09
CA GLY A 247 2.36 -0.93 -1.72
C GLY A 247 1.14 -1.46 -0.99
N ALA A 248 1.18 -1.37 0.33
CA ALA A 248 0.07 -1.66 1.22
C ALA A 248 -0.19 -0.47 2.15
N GLN A 249 -1.37 -0.38 2.76
CA GLN A 249 -1.82 0.77 3.55
C GLN A 249 -1.81 2.07 2.70
N GLY A 250 -1.45 3.22 3.25
CA GLY A 250 -1.38 4.49 2.55
C GLY A 250 -0.35 5.41 3.18
N SER A 251 0.03 6.48 2.46
CA SER A 251 1.12 7.39 2.87
C SER A 251 0.89 8.05 4.22
N MET A 252 -0.38 8.38 4.54
CA MET A 252 -0.74 8.96 5.84
C MET A 252 -0.67 7.96 7.00
N LEU A 253 -0.38 6.68 6.73
CA LEU A 253 -0.10 5.63 7.71
C LEU A 253 1.38 5.24 7.76
N ASP A 254 2.27 5.96 7.08
CA ASP A 254 3.72 5.70 7.12
C ASP A 254 4.28 5.89 8.53
N ILE A 255 5.23 5.04 8.94
CA ILE A 255 5.80 5.10 10.29
C ILE A 255 6.55 6.40 10.57
N ASP A 256 7.18 6.99 9.55
CA ASP A 256 8.00 8.20 9.70
C ASP A 256 7.20 9.47 9.32
N PHE A 257 6.39 9.41 8.28
CA PHE A 257 5.74 10.57 7.66
C PHE A 257 4.21 10.60 7.82
N GLY A 258 3.63 9.57 8.39
CA GLY A 258 2.17 9.50 8.61
C GLY A 258 1.73 10.25 9.86
N THR A 259 0.44 10.10 10.18
CA THR A 259 -0.22 10.75 11.33
C THR A 259 0.11 10.02 12.65
N TYR A 260 1.39 10.04 13.03
CA TYR A 260 1.90 9.38 14.24
C TYR A 260 1.18 9.86 15.50
N PRO A 261 0.86 8.99 16.48
CA PRO A 261 1.20 7.57 16.55
C PRO A 261 0.20 6.61 15.86
N PHE A 262 -0.82 7.13 15.20
CA PHE A 262 -1.89 6.36 14.55
C PHE A 262 -1.49 5.93 13.13
N VAL A 263 -0.41 5.16 13.04
CA VAL A 263 0.24 4.71 11.80
C VAL A 263 0.49 3.20 11.83
N THR A 264 0.88 2.64 10.68
CA THR A 264 1.43 1.27 10.63
C THR A 264 2.93 1.30 10.96
N SER A 265 3.51 0.14 11.25
CA SER A 265 4.91 0.04 11.65
C SER A 265 5.87 -0.14 10.46
N SER A 266 5.44 0.17 9.25
CA SER A 266 6.25 0.03 8.03
C SER A 266 6.28 1.32 7.21
N ASN A 267 7.31 1.46 6.35
CA ASN A 267 7.39 2.57 5.41
C ASN A 267 6.48 2.29 4.21
N THR A 268 5.38 3.04 4.14
CA THR A 268 4.36 2.94 3.09
C THR A 268 4.63 3.88 1.91
N VAL A 269 5.56 4.82 2.08
CA VAL A 269 6.00 5.77 1.05
C VAL A 269 6.89 5.10 0.01
N ALA A 270 7.10 5.77 -1.14
CA ALA A 270 7.87 5.25 -2.28
C ALA A 270 9.29 4.78 -1.90
N ALA A 271 9.96 5.48 -0.97
CA ALA A 271 11.27 5.09 -0.45
C ALA A 271 11.27 3.68 0.20
N GLY A 272 10.11 3.25 0.74
CA GLY A 272 9.92 1.90 1.28
C GLY A 272 10.11 0.79 0.25
N ALA A 273 9.86 1.05 -1.04
CA ALA A 273 10.13 0.09 -2.11
C ALA A 273 11.63 -0.14 -2.31
N CYS A 274 12.46 0.90 -2.13
CA CYS A 274 13.92 0.77 -2.23
C CYS A 274 14.46 -0.21 -1.19
N THR A 275 14.08 -0.03 0.07
CA THR A 275 14.51 -0.92 1.16
C THR A 275 13.80 -2.25 1.16
N GLY A 276 12.52 -2.27 0.77
CA GLY A 276 11.66 -3.46 0.79
C GLY A 276 11.92 -4.45 -0.35
N LEU A 277 12.57 -4.03 -1.44
CA LEU A 277 12.94 -4.89 -2.57
C LEU A 277 14.45 -4.95 -2.81
N GLY A 278 15.24 -4.09 -2.17
CA GLY A 278 16.68 -4.00 -2.38
C GLY A 278 17.04 -3.37 -3.74
N ILE A 279 16.36 -2.30 -4.12
CA ILE A 279 16.64 -1.51 -5.33
C ILE A 279 17.26 -0.17 -4.99
N ALA A 280 18.14 0.31 -5.87
CA ALA A 280 18.74 1.64 -5.70
C ALA A 280 17.69 2.75 -5.98
N PRO A 281 17.74 3.91 -5.28
CA PRO A 281 16.78 5.00 -5.49
C PRO A 281 16.68 5.49 -6.95
N ASN A 282 17.80 5.52 -7.68
CA ASN A 282 17.84 5.91 -9.10
C ASN A 282 17.22 4.86 -10.05
N LYS A 283 16.76 3.72 -9.50
CA LYS A 283 16.02 2.68 -10.22
C LYS A 283 14.51 2.79 -10.04
N VAL A 284 14.03 3.78 -9.31
CA VAL A 284 12.61 4.12 -9.24
C VAL A 284 12.19 4.75 -10.56
N GLY A 285 11.09 4.23 -11.11
CA GLY A 285 10.44 4.71 -12.34
C GLY A 285 9.25 5.61 -12.03
N GLU A 286 8.09 5.29 -12.60
CA GLU A 286 6.85 5.99 -12.29
C GLU A 286 6.42 5.71 -10.85
N VAL A 287 5.95 6.75 -10.17
CA VAL A 287 5.31 6.63 -8.86
C VAL A 287 3.82 6.92 -9.04
N ILE A 288 3.03 5.87 -8.97
CA ILE A 288 1.59 5.87 -9.24
C ILE A 288 0.86 6.02 -7.91
N GLY A 289 0.32 7.21 -7.66
CA GLY A 289 -0.43 7.52 -6.46
C GLY A 289 -1.92 7.18 -6.61
N ILE A 290 -2.46 6.36 -5.72
CA ILE A 290 -3.90 6.02 -5.70
C ILE A 290 -4.58 6.77 -4.57
N PHE A 291 -5.72 7.39 -4.88
CA PHE A 291 -6.59 8.05 -3.90
C PHE A 291 -8.05 7.82 -4.24
N LYS A 292 -8.93 7.92 -3.25
CA LYS A 292 -10.38 7.98 -3.47
C LYS A 292 -10.81 9.41 -3.77
N ALA A 293 -11.85 9.58 -4.54
CA ALA A 293 -12.47 10.89 -4.81
C ALA A 293 -12.95 11.62 -3.52
N TYR A 294 -12.92 10.92 -2.39
CA TYR A 294 -13.17 11.38 -1.02
C TYR A 294 -12.15 10.74 -0.06
N THR A 295 -12.25 10.97 1.22
CA THR A 295 -11.29 10.42 2.19
C THR A 295 -11.95 9.40 3.10
N THR A 296 -11.23 8.33 3.45
CA THR A 296 -11.66 7.37 4.46
C THR A 296 -10.52 7.01 5.41
N ARG A 297 -10.88 6.68 6.66
CA ARG A 297 -9.94 6.21 7.67
C ARG A 297 -10.54 5.08 8.51
N VAL A 298 -9.74 4.08 8.84
CA VAL A 298 -10.08 3.03 9.82
C VAL A 298 -9.32 3.29 11.11
N GLY A 299 -10.01 3.08 12.25
CA GLY A 299 -9.40 3.22 13.57
C GLY A 299 -9.28 4.66 14.06
N SER A 300 -8.50 4.83 15.11
CA SER A 300 -8.29 6.10 15.80
C SER A 300 -7.36 7.05 15.03
N GLY A 301 -7.22 8.25 15.57
CA GLY A 301 -6.32 9.27 15.07
C GLY A 301 -7.01 10.38 14.29
N PRO A 302 -6.27 11.43 13.95
CA PRO A 302 -6.81 12.64 13.36
C PRO A 302 -7.37 12.39 11.95
N PHE A 303 -8.48 13.07 11.66
CA PHE A 303 -9.15 13.06 10.37
C PHE A 303 -9.86 14.41 10.17
N PRO A 304 -9.15 15.45 9.71
CA PRO A 304 -9.68 16.82 9.67
C PRO A 304 -10.98 16.97 8.90
N THR A 305 -11.15 16.22 7.81
CA THR A 305 -12.32 16.30 6.93
C THR A 305 -13.41 15.29 7.26
N GLU A 306 -13.34 14.62 8.43
CA GLU A 306 -14.34 13.64 8.85
C GLU A 306 -15.75 14.24 8.93
N LEU A 307 -16.73 13.49 8.46
CA LEU A 307 -18.16 13.83 8.52
C LEU A 307 -18.88 12.89 9.48
N ASN A 308 -19.41 13.48 10.56
CA ASN A 308 -20.17 12.77 11.58
C ASN A 308 -21.69 13.05 11.44
N ASP A 309 -22.15 13.20 10.19
CA ASP A 309 -23.51 13.55 9.82
C ASP A 309 -24.09 12.56 8.79
N GLU A 310 -25.27 12.88 8.25
CA GLU A 310 -25.94 12.06 7.23
C GLU A 310 -25.13 11.93 5.94
N VAL A 311 -24.32 12.95 5.59
CA VAL A 311 -23.46 12.93 4.40
C VAL A 311 -22.38 11.85 4.55
N GLY A 312 -21.71 11.83 5.69
CA GLY A 312 -20.70 10.80 6.00
C GLY A 312 -21.28 9.39 6.06
N GLU A 313 -22.48 9.23 6.65
CA GLU A 313 -23.19 7.95 6.67
C GLU A 313 -23.59 7.49 5.28
N ASN A 314 -24.02 8.41 4.43
CA ASN A 314 -24.39 8.11 3.04
C ASN A 314 -23.17 7.68 2.22
N MET A 315 -22.04 8.40 2.33
CA MET A 315 -20.76 7.99 1.73
C MET A 315 -20.36 6.58 2.16
N ARG A 316 -20.50 6.26 3.45
CA ARG A 316 -20.19 4.93 3.99
C ARG A 316 -21.04 3.84 3.39
N LYS A 317 -22.37 4.05 3.31
CA LYS A 317 -23.33 3.07 2.79
C LYS A 317 -23.13 2.82 1.30
N VAL A 318 -23.10 3.88 0.50
CA VAL A 318 -22.95 3.78 -0.97
C VAL A 318 -21.57 3.27 -1.34
N GLY A 319 -20.53 3.77 -0.66
CA GLY A 319 -19.16 3.32 -0.86
C GLY A 319 -18.86 1.92 -0.32
N ASN A 320 -19.81 1.29 0.40
CA ASN A 320 -19.57 0.04 1.13
C ASN A 320 -18.27 0.12 1.94
N GLU A 321 -18.13 1.20 2.73
CA GLU A 321 -16.91 1.53 3.45
C GLU A 321 -16.81 0.75 4.77
N PHE A 322 -16.48 -0.54 4.62
CA PHE A 322 -16.18 -1.48 5.70
C PHE A 322 -14.84 -2.16 5.45
N GLY A 323 -14.08 -2.39 6.51
CA GLY A 323 -12.76 -3.02 6.40
C GLY A 323 -12.87 -4.46 5.89
N SER A 324 -12.20 -4.78 4.78
CA SER A 324 -12.23 -6.13 4.17
C SER A 324 -11.70 -7.23 5.10
N THR A 325 -10.83 -6.87 6.04
CA THR A 325 -10.20 -7.80 6.98
C THR A 325 -10.91 -7.85 8.34
N THR A 326 -11.39 -6.72 8.85
CA THR A 326 -11.93 -6.58 10.22
C THR A 326 -13.41 -6.33 10.25
N GLY A 327 -14.05 -6.01 9.13
CA GLY A 327 -15.46 -5.62 9.05
C GLY A 327 -15.77 -4.26 9.70
N ARG A 328 -14.77 -3.57 10.30
CA ARG A 328 -14.99 -2.28 10.96
C ARG A 328 -15.44 -1.22 9.97
N ALA A 329 -16.44 -0.42 10.37
CA ALA A 329 -16.88 0.73 9.61
C ALA A 329 -15.72 1.72 9.44
N ARG A 330 -15.57 2.24 8.21
CA ARG A 330 -14.63 3.32 7.95
C ARG A 330 -15.28 4.66 8.24
N ARG A 331 -14.52 5.56 8.82
CA ARG A 331 -14.84 6.97 8.93
C ARG A 331 -14.74 7.58 7.55
N CYS A 332 -15.67 8.43 7.16
CA CYS A 332 -15.73 9.03 5.81
C CYS A 332 -15.68 10.56 5.92
N GLY A 333 -15.14 11.21 4.91
CA GLY A 333 -15.05 12.66 4.83
C GLY A 333 -14.72 13.13 3.42
N TRP A 334 -14.82 14.44 3.20
CA TRP A 334 -14.46 15.04 1.93
C TRP A 334 -12.96 14.91 1.62
N ILE A 335 -12.59 15.11 0.36
CA ILE A 335 -11.18 15.07 -0.04
C ILE A 335 -10.39 16.15 0.69
N ASP A 336 -9.17 15.79 1.10
CA ASP A 336 -8.27 16.60 1.91
C ASP A 336 -7.03 16.98 1.08
N MET A 337 -7.02 18.21 0.53
CA MET A 337 -5.95 18.64 -0.37
C MET A 337 -4.62 18.91 0.33
N PRO A 338 -4.56 19.50 1.55
CA PRO A 338 -3.31 19.54 2.33
C PRO A 338 -2.67 18.16 2.52
N ALA A 339 -3.44 17.16 2.91
CA ALA A 339 -2.94 15.79 3.04
C ALA A 339 -2.52 15.17 1.70
N MET A 340 -3.27 15.45 0.62
CA MET A 340 -2.94 14.98 -0.73
C MET A 340 -1.66 15.62 -1.28
N ARG A 341 -1.48 16.94 -1.15
CA ARG A 341 -0.24 17.65 -1.56
C ARG A 341 0.97 17.08 -0.82
N TYR A 342 0.84 16.93 0.49
CA TYR A 342 1.88 16.34 1.33
C TYR A 342 2.24 14.92 0.88
N ALA A 343 1.25 14.04 0.69
CA ALA A 343 1.47 12.68 0.23
C ALA A 343 2.10 12.64 -1.17
N CYS A 344 1.69 13.49 -2.11
CA CYS A 344 2.29 13.59 -3.43
C CYS A 344 3.76 14.03 -3.36
N MET A 345 4.06 15.02 -2.54
CA MET A 345 5.41 15.57 -2.34
C MET A 345 6.38 14.52 -1.79
N ILE A 346 6.05 13.87 -0.68
CA ILE A 346 6.96 12.90 -0.02
C ILE A 346 7.19 11.64 -0.85
N ASN A 347 6.29 11.33 -1.77
CA ASN A 347 6.39 10.16 -2.65
C ASN A 347 7.00 10.49 -4.02
N GLY A 348 7.06 11.76 -4.43
CA GLY A 348 7.45 12.15 -5.78
C GLY A 348 6.49 11.54 -6.82
N VAL A 349 5.18 11.69 -6.59
CA VAL A 349 4.13 11.10 -7.44
C VAL A 349 4.21 11.67 -8.86
N THR A 350 4.21 10.79 -9.85
CA THR A 350 4.31 11.17 -11.27
C THR A 350 2.97 11.08 -12.01
N GLN A 351 2.04 10.31 -11.48
CA GLN A 351 0.67 10.20 -12.00
C GLN A 351 -0.30 9.72 -10.91
N LEU A 352 -1.55 10.10 -11.04
CA LEU A 352 -2.61 9.83 -10.10
C LEU A 352 -3.66 8.89 -10.67
N ILE A 353 -4.24 8.08 -9.78
CA ILE A 353 -5.41 7.25 -10.06
C ILE A 353 -6.51 7.58 -9.07
N MET A 354 -7.64 8.07 -9.58
CA MET A 354 -8.82 8.38 -8.77
C MET A 354 -9.75 7.19 -8.68
N MET A 355 -10.06 6.79 -7.46
CA MET A 355 -10.94 5.66 -7.14
C MET A 355 -12.30 6.15 -6.65
N LYS A 356 -13.32 5.31 -6.89
CA LYS A 356 -14.65 5.49 -6.29
C LYS A 356 -15.33 6.82 -6.62
N ALA A 357 -15.16 7.32 -7.84
CA ALA A 357 -15.87 8.49 -8.32
C ALA A 357 -17.40 8.28 -8.33
N ASP A 358 -17.84 7.03 -8.54
CA ASP A 358 -19.23 6.57 -8.49
C ASP A 358 -19.93 6.84 -7.16
N VAL A 359 -19.20 6.81 -6.04
CA VAL A 359 -19.77 7.05 -4.70
C VAL A 359 -20.26 8.48 -4.54
N LEU A 360 -19.61 9.43 -5.21
CA LEU A 360 -20.00 10.85 -5.14
C LEU A 360 -21.14 11.21 -6.10
N SER A 361 -21.62 10.30 -6.93
CA SER A 361 -22.71 10.52 -7.92
C SER A 361 -24.05 10.94 -7.32
N GLN A 362 -24.22 10.82 -6.01
CA GLN A 362 -25.48 11.15 -5.32
C GLN A 362 -25.51 12.54 -4.68
N PHE A 363 -24.41 13.28 -4.76
CA PHE A 363 -24.32 14.59 -4.13
C PHE A 363 -24.45 15.72 -5.16
N ASP A 364 -25.34 16.70 -4.88
CA ASP A 364 -25.51 17.90 -5.69
C ASP A 364 -24.30 18.82 -5.63
N THR A 365 -23.61 18.80 -4.47
CA THR A 365 -22.44 19.60 -4.20
C THR A 365 -21.36 18.73 -3.55
N ILE A 366 -20.14 18.86 -4.04
CA ILE A 366 -18.96 18.18 -3.52
C ILE A 366 -18.08 19.24 -2.85
N GLN A 367 -17.63 18.95 -1.64
CA GLN A 367 -16.72 19.83 -0.91
C GLN A 367 -15.28 19.34 -1.06
N VAL A 368 -14.37 20.28 -1.30
CA VAL A 368 -12.93 20.05 -1.36
C VAL A 368 -12.27 20.84 -0.23
N CYS A 369 -11.62 20.18 0.71
CA CYS A 369 -10.83 20.87 1.73
C CYS A 369 -9.55 21.41 1.10
N THR A 370 -9.45 22.70 0.92
CA THR A 370 -8.33 23.37 0.25
C THR A 370 -7.22 23.79 1.20
N HIS A 371 -7.59 24.13 2.45
CA HIS A 371 -6.74 24.67 3.49
C HIS A 371 -7.20 24.17 4.87
N TYR A 372 -6.34 24.33 5.86
CA TYR A 372 -6.75 24.27 7.25
C TYR A 372 -6.69 25.64 7.91
N ARG A 373 -7.65 25.90 8.80
CA ARG A 373 -7.57 27.00 9.75
C ARG A 373 -6.97 26.49 11.04
N THR A 374 -5.89 27.12 11.48
CA THR A 374 -5.19 26.86 12.75
C THR A 374 -5.24 28.08 13.65
N GLY A 375 -4.72 27.98 14.87
CA GLY A 375 -4.55 29.14 15.75
C GLY A 375 -3.61 30.22 15.20
N GLU A 376 -2.74 29.86 14.26
CA GLU A 376 -1.76 30.76 13.63
C GLU A 376 -2.25 31.33 12.29
N GLY A 377 -3.42 30.88 11.79
CA GLY A 377 -4.00 31.34 10.53
C GLY A 377 -4.36 30.22 9.56
N MET A 378 -4.44 30.58 8.29
CA MET A 378 -4.73 29.64 7.19
C MET A 378 -3.43 29.00 6.71
N VAL A 379 -3.43 27.64 6.57
CA VAL A 379 -2.29 26.88 6.10
C VAL A 379 -2.69 25.90 4.99
N GLU A 380 -1.85 25.78 3.97
CA GLU A 380 -2.01 24.84 2.85
C GLU A 380 -1.26 23.54 3.08
N ASP A 381 -0.23 23.57 3.90
CA ASP A 381 0.58 22.43 4.25
C ASP A 381 -0.06 21.60 5.37
N LEU A 382 0.27 20.31 5.41
CA LEU A 382 -0.14 19.42 6.49
C LEU A 382 0.64 19.79 7.76
N PRO A 383 -0.01 20.30 8.83
CA PRO A 383 0.69 20.63 10.07
C PRO A 383 1.23 19.39 10.78
N PHE A 384 2.27 19.55 11.58
CA PHE A 384 2.76 18.46 12.45
C PHE A 384 1.68 17.96 13.41
N ASP A 385 0.92 18.87 14.00
CA ASP A 385 -0.17 18.57 14.93
C ASP A 385 -1.51 18.79 14.23
N ILE A 386 -2.07 17.72 13.69
CA ILE A 386 -3.35 17.75 12.96
C ILE A 386 -4.55 17.31 13.81
N ASP A 387 -4.44 17.44 15.13
CA ASP A 387 -5.56 17.18 16.03
C ASP A 387 -6.78 18.04 15.64
N ALA A 388 -7.96 17.42 15.55
CA ALA A 388 -9.22 18.08 15.20
C ALA A 388 -9.59 19.27 16.11
N GLN A 389 -9.05 19.33 17.33
CA GLN A 389 -9.22 20.47 18.23
C GLN A 389 -8.37 21.70 17.82
N LYS A 390 -7.33 21.51 16.99
CA LYS A 390 -6.39 22.54 16.58
C LYS A 390 -6.47 22.90 15.12
N VAL A 391 -7.14 22.07 14.32
CA VAL A 391 -7.21 22.18 12.85
C VAL A 391 -8.67 22.11 12.42
N SER A 392 -9.12 23.09 11.67
CA SER A 392 -10.46 23.09 11.05
C SER A 392 -10.35 23.15 9.53
N PRO A 393 -11.00 22.24 8.78
CA PRO A 393 -10.96 22.26 7.33
C PRO A 393 -11.72 23.47 6.75
N VAL A 394 -11.18 24.04 5.68
CA VAL A 394 -11.80 25.09 4.90
C VAL A 394 -12.13 24.56 3.53
N TYR A 395 -13.40 24.64 3.16
CA TYR A 395 -13.92 23.98 1.97
C TYR A 395 -14.20 24.96 0.83
N GLU A 396 -13.96 24.49 -0.38
CA GLU A 396 -14.49 25.01 -1.61
C GLU A 396 -15.57 24.06 -2.14
N SER A 397 -16.67 24.63 -2.66
CA SER A 397 -17.81 23.86 -3.18
C SER A 397 -17.73 23.72 -4.69
N LEU A 398 -17.83 22.50 -5.19
CA LEU A 398 -17.90 22.20 -6.61
C LEU A 398 -19.23 21.51 -6.95
N PRO A 399 -19.77 21.66 -8.18
CA PRO A 399 -20.96 20.95 -8.60
C PRO A 399 -20.76 19.43 -8.57
N GLY A 400 -21.75 18.68 -8.07
CA GLY A 400 -21.82 17.24 -8.20
C GLY A 400 -22.27 16.82 -9.60
N TRP A 401 -22.11 15.56 -9.92
CA TRP A 401 -22.46 15.06 -11.27
C TRP A 401 -23.77 14.29 -11.37
N ASN A 402 -24.38 13.86 -10.28
CA ASN A 402 -25.71 13.25 -10.21
C ASN A 402 -26.03 12.23 -11.32
N VAL A 403 -25.05 11.45 -11.75
CA VAL A 403 -25.15 10.50 -12.86
C VAL A 403 -24.53 9.17 -12.45
N ASP A 404 -25.18 8.05 -12.75
CA ASP A 404 -24.60 6.73 -12.58
C ASP A 404 -23.42 6.55 -13.54
N LEU A 405 -22.23 6.37 -12.97
CA LEU A 405 -20.98 6.17 -13.71
C LEU A 405 -20.69 4.70 -14.02
N THR A 406 -21.38 3.76 -13.39
CA THR A 406 -21.01 2.33 -13.37
C THR A 406 -21.03 1.66 -14.75
N GLY A 407 -21.84 2.20 -15.67
CA GLY A 407 -21.94 1.78 -17.09
C GLY A 407 -20.90 2.41 -18.01
N MET A 408 -20.17 3.45 -17.59
CA MET A 408 -19.23 4.20 -18.44
C MET A 408 -17.92 3.43 -18.62
N ARG A 409 -17.32 3.54 -19.83
CA ARG A 409 -16.09 2.82 -20.17
C ARG A 409 -15.05 3.69 -20.88
N LYS A 410 -15.39 4.90 -21.31
CA LYS A 410 -14.51 5.81 -22.05
C LYS A 410 -14.46 7.18 -21.35
N SER A 411 -13.34 7.86 -21.43
CA SER A 411 -13.16 9.18 -20.80
C SER A 411 -14.11 10.25 -21.34
N GLN A 412 -14.48 10.14 -22.61
CA GLN A 412 -15.46 11.05 -23.26
C GLN A 412 -16.89 10.90 -22.75
N ASP A 413 -17.21 9.78 -22.07
CA ASP A 413 -18.54 9.52 -21.53
C ASP A 413 -18.71 10.15 -20.12
N LEU A 414 -17.61 10.62 -19.51
CA LEU A 414 -17.64 11.21 -18.18
C LEU A 414 -18.43 12.53 -18.18
N PRO A 415 -19.31 12.76 -17.16
CA PRO A 415 -20.05 14.02 -17.03
C PRO A 415 -19.14 15.24 -16.94
N ALA A 416 -19.58 16.39 -17.43
CA ALA A 416 -18.83 17.64 -17.40
C ALA A 416 -18.38 17.99 -15.97
N ALA A 417 -19.29 17.93 -14.98
CA ALA A 417 -18.97 18.23 -13.58
C ALA A 417 -17.88 17.31 -13.00
N LEU A 418 -17.85 16.02 -13.37
CA LEU A 418 -16.77 15.11 -12.96
C LEU A 418 -15.45 15.49 -13.66
N ASN A 419 -15.48 15.85 -14.94
CA ASN A 419 -14.29 16.31 -15.63
C ASN A 419 -13.76 17.62 -15.01
N ASP A 420 -14.62 18.55 -14.66
CA ASP A 420 -14.24 19.80 -13.97
C ASP A 420 -13.61 19.49 -12.60
N TYR A 421 -14.17 18.55 -11.84
CA TYR A 421 -13.58 18.08 -10.58
C TYR A 421 -12.19 17.47 -10.80
N ILE A 422 -12.01 16.64 -11.82
CA ILE A 422 -10.72 16.04 -12.16
C ILE A 422 -9.69 17.13 -12.53
N VAL A 423 -10.06 18.05 -13.41
CA VAL A 423 -9.19 19.17 -13.84
C VAL A 423 -8.81 20.06 -12.65
N TYR A 424 -9.77 20.33 -11.76
CA TYR A 424 -9.52 21.06 -10.51
C TYR A 424 -8.43 20.39 -9.66
N LEU A 425 -8.55 19.07 -9.44
CA LEU A 425 -7.56 18.31 -8.66
C LEU A 425 -6.20 18.23 -9.36
N GLU A 426 -6.19 18.01 -10.69
CA GLU A 426 -4.95 18.00 -11.50
C GLU A 426 -4.20 19.32 -11.39
N LYS A 427 -4.92 20.44 -11.48
CA LYS A 427 -4.35 21.77 -11.34
C LYS A 427 -3.84 22.06 -9.93
N ALA A 428 -4.58 21.64 -8.90
CA ALA A 428 -4.21 21.87 -7.51
C ALA A 428 -3.04 20.99 -7.01
N LEU A 429 -2.82 19.82 -7.65
CA LEU A 429 -1.74 18.87 -7.34
C LEU A 429 -0.58 18.93 -8.35
N GLU A 430 -0.75 19.59 -9.49
CA GLU A 430 0.21 19.64 -10.61
C GLU A 430 0.59 18.26 -11.16
N ILE A 431 -0.29 17.26 -11.00
CA ILE A 431 -0.05 15.86 -11.39
C ILE A 431 -1.26 15.33 -12.17
N PRO A 432 -1.05 14.66 -13.33
CA PRO A 432 -2.14 14.14 -14.14
C PRO A 432 -2.88 12.97 -13.48
N ILE A 433 -4.20 12.96 -13.53
CA ILE A 433 -5.06 11.82 -13.19
C ILE A 433 -5.27 10.99 -14.46
N THR A 434 -4.52 9.90 -14.59
CA THR A 434 -4.49 9.07 -15.79
C THR A 434 -5.53 7.97 -15.80
N VAL A 435 -6.12 7.65 -14.65
CA VAL A 435 -7.12 6.60 -14.50
C VAL A 435 -8.22 7.05 -13.54
N VAL A 436 -9.47 6.76 -13.90
CA VAL A 436 -10.66 6.98 -13.05
C VAL A 436 -11.42 5.66 -12.89
N SER A 437 -11.62 5.24 -11.64
CA SER A 437 -12.43 4.07 -11.30
C SER A 437 -13.87 4.50 -10.99
N VAL A 438 -14.82 3.87 -11.68
CA VAL A 438 -16.26 4.18 -11.64
C VAL A 438 -17.11 3.01 -11.11
N GLY A 439 -16.50 2.10 -10.37
CA GLY A 439 -17.16 0.96 -9.75
C GLY A 439 -16.17 -0.09 -9.24
N PRO A 440 -16.63 -1.19 -8.62
CA PRO A 440 -15.75 -2.19 -7.98
C PRO A 440 -15.07 -3.15 -8.96
N ASP A 441 -15.72 -3.50 -10.08
CA ASP A 441 -15.19 -4.47 -11.05
C ASP A 441 -13.98 -3.90 -11.82
N ARG A 442 -13.06 -4.79 -12.26
CA ARG A 442 -11.87 -4.38 -13.04
C ARG A 442 -12.24 -3.66 -14.33
N SER A 443 -13.35 -4.04 -14.98
CA SER A 443 -13.82 -3.41 -16.23
C SER A 443 -14.37 -1.98 -16.03
N GLN A 444 -14.66 -1.59 -14.79
CA GLN A 444 -15.12 -0.26 -14.40
C GLN A 444 -13.92 0.67 -14.10
N THR A 445 -12.97 0.69 -15.04
CA THR A 445 -11.73 1.47 -14.95
C THR A 445 -11.52 2.19 -16.26
N ILE A 446 -11.54 3.52 -16.25
CA ILE A 446 -11.46 4.39 -17.42
C ILE A 446 -10.05 4.96 -17.50
N LEU A 447 -9.37 4.72 -18.63
CA LEU A 447 -8.07 5.31 -18.93
C LEU A 447 -8.29 6.69 -19.56
N ARG A 448 -7.52 7.69 -19.09
CA ARG A 448 -7.43 9.03 -19.66
C ARG A 448 -6.08 9.21 -20.35
N SER A 449 -6.04 9.81 -21.53
CA SER A 449 -4.77 10.11 -22.21
C SER A 449 -4.01 11.21 -21.46
N LYS A 450 -2.67 11.14 -21.43
CA LYS A 450 -1.83 12.22 -20.85
C LYS A 450 -2.03 13.56 -21.57
N GLU A 451 -2.46 13.55 -22.82
CA GLU A 451 -2.73 14.78 -23.59
C GLU A 451 -3.96 15.56 -23.08
N HIS A 452 -4.96 14.89 -22.53
CA HIS A 452 -6.08 15.56 -21.87
C HIS A 452 -5.73 16.17 -20.52
N ALA A 453 -4.65 15.70 -19.89
CA ALA A 453 -4.13 16.23 -18.63
C ALA A 453 -3.20 17.45 -18.84
N ALA A 454 -2.64 17.62 -20.05
CA ALA A 454 -1.72 18.73 -20.38
C ALA A 454 -2.44 20.04 -20.76
N VAL A 455 -3.76 20.04 -20.92
CA VAL A 455 -4.55 21.25 -21.26
C VAL A 455 -4.78 22.17 -20.03
N ALA A 456 -4.30 21.78 -18.86
CA ALA A 456 -4.42 22.54 -17.60
C ALA A 456 -3.15 23.36 -17.25
N GLN A 457 -2.20 23.52 -18.18
CA GLN A 457 -1.02 24.41 -18.03
C GLN A 457 -1.25 25.78 -18.63
#